data_875bd8887d58e2792d31ca2b3dc24cf3
#
_entry.id   875bd8887d58e2792d31ca2b3dc24cf3
#
_cell.length_a   1.000
_cell.length_b   1.000
_cell.length_c   1.000
_cell.angle_alpha   90.00
_cell.angle_beta   90.00
_cell.angle_gamma   90.00
#
_symmetry.space_group_name_H-M   'P 1'
#
loop_
_entity.id
_entity.type
_entity.pdbx_description
1 polymer ?
#
loop_
_entity_poly.entity_id
_entity_poly.type
_entity_poly.pdbx_seq_one_letter_code
_entity_poly.pdbx_strand_id
1 'polypeptide(L)'
;QLPHLVVGDVGLGQQDVHVPGHPAGDRVDAELDVDPVGFEEFRQLSRGVLSEDELLSMVKPMLGPVQLEIFESGKDVDFSYEVKSHGLRFRVNLFRQMTGVAAVFRSINQEIHDLADLGLPEIVRTFGDFAHGLVLVGGPTGSGKSTTLAALIDYVNRNTSRHVITIEDPIEVVHPQRECLVNQRELGTHARSFNKALRSTLRQDPDVILVGELRDLDTIEFAVNAAE
;
A
#
# COMPACT_ATOMS: atom_id res chain seq x y z
N GLN A 1 4.49 -21.31 -22.08
CA GLN A 1 4.14 -20.20 -21.19
C GLN A 1 2.78 -20.53 -20.58
N LEU A 2 2.71 -20.64 -19.26
CA LEU A 2 1.42 -20.80 -18.58
C LEU A 2 0.77 -19.41 -18.52
N PRO A 3 -0.53 -19.27 -18.85
CA PRO A 3 -1.24 -18.01 -18.74
C PRO A 3 -1.39 -17.59 -17.27
N HIS A 4 -1.31 -16.29 -17.01
CA HIS A 4 -1.40 -15.72 -15.66
C HIS A 4 -2.66 -14.88 -15.50
N LEU A 5 -3.27 -14.87 -14.31
CA LEU A 5 -4.29 -13.91 -13.94
C LEU A 5 -3.63 -12.65 -13.40
N VAL A 6 -3.82 -11.53 -14.07
CA VAL A 6 -3.34 -10.22 -13.63
C VAL A 6 -4.51 -9.39 -13.10
N VAL A 7 -4.38 -8.89 -11.87
CA VAL A 7 -5.36 -8.02 -11.21
C VAL A 7 -4.67 -6.70 -10.92
N GLY A 8 -5.24 -5.60 -11.38
CA GLY A 8 -4.66 -4.27 -11.22
C GLY A 8 -5.67 -3.20 -10.82
N ASP A 9 -5.21 -2.21 -10.07
CA ASP A 9 -5.95 -0.98 -9.75
C ASP A 9 -5.63 0.11 -10.78
N VAL A 10 -6.68 0.71 -11.36
CA VAL A 10 -6.57 1.88 -12.22
C VAL A 10 -7.04 3.09 -11.43
N GLY A 11 -6.09 3.75 -10.75
CA GLY A 11 -6.34 4.96 -9.97
C GLY A 11 -6.64 6.17 -10.86
N LEU A 12 -7.82 6.76 -10.73
CA LEU A 12 -8.15 8.05 -11.30
C LEU A 12 -7.88 9.15 -10.27
N GLY A 13 -6.70 9.79 -10.38
CA GLY A 13 -6.36 11.07 -9.75
C GLY A 13 -6.30 11.08 -8.21
N GLN A 14 -5.12 11.34 -7.66
CA GLN A 14 -4.95 11.72 -6.26
C GLN A 14 -5.54 13.12 -6.04
N GLN A 15 -6.39 13.27 -5.02
CA GLN A 15 -6.61 14.56 -4.37
C GLN A 15 -5.70 14.61 -3.15
N ASP A 16 -4.68 15.45 -3.22
CA ASP A 16 -3.78 15.73 -2.12
C ASP A 16 -4.54 16.48 -1.01
N VAL A 17 -4.55 15.92 0.19
CA VAL A 17 -5.02 16.62 1.38
C VAL A 17 -3.87 17.52 1.86
N HIS A 18 -3.98 18.82 1.56
CA HIS A 18 -3.05 19.84 2.04
C HIS A 18 -3.37 20.20 3.50
N VAL A 19 -2.38 20.06 4.38
CA VAL A 19 -2.45 20.52 5.77
C VAL A 19 -1.91 21.95 5.82
N PRO A 20 -2.73 22.98 6.15
CA PRO A 20 -2.24 24.36 6.29
C PRO A 20 -1.31 24.48 7.51
N GLY A 21 -0.20 25.21 7.33
CA GLY A 21 0.79 25.45 8.37
C GLY A 21 0.24 26.23 9.57
N HIS A 22 0.57 25.78 10.77
CA HIS A 22 0.28 26.47 12.04
C HIS A 22 1.46 27.40 12.42
N PRO A 23 1.21 28.53 13.08
CA PRO A 23 2.25 29.47 13.49
C PRO A 23 3.17 28.85 14.55
N ALA A 24 4.45 29.22 14.51
CA ALA A 24 5.50 28.75 15.39
C ALA A 24 5.15 28.96 16.88
N GLY A 25 5.12 27.89 17.65
CA GLY A 25 5.04 28.00 19.11
C GLY A 25 4.73 26.76 19.93
N ASP A 26 4.07 25.73 19.40
CA ASP A 26 3.61 24.61 20.24
C ASP A 26 4.08 23.23 19.74
N ARG A 27 4.64 22.43 20.65
CA ARG A 27 5.26 21.11 20.45
C ARG A 27 4.26 19.93 20.40
N VAL A 28 4.58 18.85 19.69
CA VAL A 28 3.73 17.67 19.49
C VAL A 28 4.42 16.41 20.04
N ASP A 29 3.96 15.86 21.18
CA ASP A 29 4.39 14.55 21.67
C ASP A 29 3.56 13.46 20.95
N ALA A 30 4.24 12.52 20.32
CA ALA A 30 3.58 11.40 19.65
C ALA A 30 3.20 10.32 20.67
N GLU A 31 2.07 10.49 21.34
CA GLU A 31 1.35 9.36 21.90
C GLU A 31 0.44 8.82 20.78
N LEU A 32 0.67 7.57 20.34
CA LEU A 32 -0.16 6.90 19.37
C LEU A 32 -1.51 6.54 20.01
N ASP A 33 -2.40 7.49 20.08
CA ASP A 33 -3.80 7.23 20.40
C ASP A 33 -4.51 6.93 19.06
N VAL A 34 -4.67 5.64 18.77
CA VAL A 34 -5.32 5.18 17.55
C VAL A 34 -6.81 5.10 17.82
N ASP A 35 -7.53 6.15 17.52
CA ASP A 35 -8.99 6.13 17.49
C ASP A 35 -9.46 5.44 16.18
N PRO A 36 -10.17 4.30 16.25
CA PRO A 36 -10.54 3.52 15.06
C PRO A 36 -11.70 4.10 14.25
N VAL A 37 -12.18 5.30 14.54
CA VAL A 37 -13.37 5.86 13.90
C VAL A 37 -13.11 7.22 13.24
N GLY A 38 -13.19 7.26 11.92
CA GLY A 38 -13.61 8.38 11.08
C GLY A 38 -12.72 9.63 11.08
N PHE A 39 -12.09 9.88 9.95
CA PHE A 39 -11.23 11.01 9.59
C PHE A 39 -11.95 12.38 9.52
N GLU A 40 -12.63 12.84 10.53
CA GLU A 40 -13.28 14.17 10.45
C GLU A 40 -12.65 15.25 11.33
N GLU A 41 -11.70 14.94 12.21
CA GLU A 41 -11.03 15.97 13.03
C GLU A 41 -9.54 15.70 13.21
N PHE A 42 -8.69 16.65 12.79
CA PHE A 42 -7.30 16.70 13.25
C PHE A 42 -7.30 17.06 14.73
N ARG A 43 -7.01 16.10 15.60
CA ARG A 43 -6.79 16.36 17.02
C ARG A 43 -5.31 16.64 17.24
N GLN A 44 -5.03 17.80 17.86
CA GLN A 44 -3.70 18.04 18.39
C GLN A 44 -3.53 17.18 19.66
N LEU A 45 -2.82 16.06 19.54
CA LEU A 45 -2.62 15.10 20.64
C LEU A 45 -1.47 15.49 21.57
N SER A 46 -0.89 16.70 21.45
CA SER A 46 0.46 16.93 21.91
C SER A 46 0.64 17.93 23.00
N ARG A 47 1.75 17.77 23.70
CA ARG A 47 2.26 18.62 24.78
C ARG A 47 3.53 19.40 24.42
N GLY A 48 3.80 19.62 23.16
CA GLY A 48 4.96 20.41 22.78
C GLY A 48 5.38 20.26 21.30
N VAL A 49 6.26 21.13 20.72
CA VAL A 49 6.83 21.05 19.36
C VAL A 49 8.09 20.19 19.40
N LEU A 50 8.16 19.12 18.64
CA LEU A 50 9.42 18.39 18.41
C LEU A 50 10.39 19.28 17.63
N SER A 51 11.63 19.31 18.03
CA SER A 51 12.69 19.83 17.18
C SER A 51 12.92 18.90 15.99
N GLU A 52 13.53 19.41 14.92
CA GLU A 52 13.88 18.59 13.75
C GLU A 52 14.74 17.37 14.12
N ASP A 53 15.71 17.55 15.03
CA ASP A 53 16.59 16.48 15.51
C ASP A 53 15.82 15.40 16.29
N GLU A 54 14.87 15.80 17.13
CA GLU A 54 14.01 14.87 17.86
C GLU A 54 13.15 14.05 16.87
N LEU A 55 12.46 14.72 15.93
CA LEU A 55 11.67 14.04 14.92
C LEU A 55 12.51 13.07 14.08
N LEU A 56 13.67 13.53 13.60
CA LEU A 56 14.57 12.68 12.82
C LEU A 56 15.08 11.48 13.62
N SER A 57 15.36 11.66 14.92
CA SER A 57 15.78 10.55 15.78
C SER A 57 14.70 9.47 15.93
N MET A 58 13.43 9.87 15.89
CA MET A 58 12.29 8.95 15.95
C MET A 58 12.02 8.25 14.60
N VAL A 59 12.14 8.98 13.49
CA VAL A 59 11.72 8.47 12.17
C VAL A 59 12.85 7.73 11.43
N LYS A 60 14.10 8.17 11.56
CA LYS A 60 15.24 7.50 10.90
C LYS A 60 15.34 5.99 11.16
N PRO A 61 15.10 5.47 12.37
CA PRO A 61 15.10 4.03 12.61
C PRO A 61 14.00 3.25 11.86
N MET A 62 12.96 3.95 11.36
CA MET A 62 11.88 3.34 10.60
C MET A 62 12.23 3.19 9.11
N LEU A 63 13.25 3.94 8.64
CA LEU A 63 13.68 3.96 7.24
C LEU A 63 14.62 2.80 6.92
N GLY A 64 14.37 2.15 5.80
CA GLY A 64 15.36 1.28 5.18
C GLY A 64 16.48 2.09 4.49
N PRO A 65 17.60 1.43 4.11
CA PRO A 65 18.74 2.12 3.50
C PRO A 65 18.40 2.94 2.25
N VAL A 66 17.48 2.44 1.42
CA VAL A 66 17.05 3.11 0.18
C VAL A 66 16.22 4.35 0.48
N GLN A 67 15.27 4.24 1.41
CA GLN A 67 14.44 5.37 1.85
C GLN A 67 15.30 6.46 2.49
N LEU A 68 16.27 6.08 3.31
CA LEU A 68 17.18 7.02 3.93
C LEU A 68 18.00 7.79 2.90
N GLU A 69 18.56 7.10 1.89
CA GLU A 69 19.31 7.73 0.79
C GLU A 69 18.42 8.71 0.01
N ILE A 70 17.18 8.33 -0.29
CA ILE A 70 16.23 9.21 -0.98
C ILE A 70 15.96 10.46 -0.14
N PHE A 71 15.67 10.31 1.16
CA PHE A 71 15.40 11.43 2.05
C PHE A 71 16.60 12.35 2.22
N GLU A 72 17.80 11.80 2.36
CA GLU A 72 19.06 12.59 2.46
C GLU A 72 19.38 13.33 1.16
N SER A 73 18.91 12.83 0.00
CA SER A 73 18.98 13.54 -1.28
C SER A 73 18.02 14.73 -1.40
N GLY A 74 17.21 15.01 -0.38
CA GLY A 74 16.26 16.12 -0.33
C GLY A 74 14.88 15.83 -0.93
N LYS A 75 14.56 14.57 -1.17
CA LYS A 75 13.25 14.15 -1.69
C LYS A 75 12.36 13.63 -0.58
N ASP A 76 11.06 13.70 -0.80
CA ASP A 76 10.06 13.08 0.05
C ASP A 76 10.12 11.57 -0.04
N VAL A 77 9.74 10.90 1.04
CA VAL A 77 9.75 9.43 1.12
C VAL A 77 8.40 8.93 1.61
N ASP A 78 7.78 8.08 0.78
CA ASP A 78 6.62 7.27 1.17
C ASP A 78 7.08 5.85 1.51
N PHE A 79 6.58 5.30 2.62
CA PHE A 79 6.88 3.91 3.01
C PHE A 79 5.82 3.39 3.96
N SER A 80 5.78 2.05 4.12
CA SER A 80 4.98 1.44 5.16
C SER A 80 5.82 1.16 6.41
N TYR A 81 5.21 1.30 7.58
CA TYR A 81 5.82 0.97 8.86
C TYR A 81 4.90 0.09 9.69
N GLU A 82 5.44 -1.00 10.23
CA GLU A 82 4.68 -1.94 11.06
C GLU A 82 5.16 -1.90 12.52
N VAL A 83 4.22 -1.66 13.44
CA VAL A 83 4.44 -1.81 14.88
C VAL A 83 4.03 -3.22 15.28
N LYS A 84 4.96 -4.16 15.15
CA LYS A 84 4.72 -5.61 15.34
C LYS A 84 4.10 -5.97 16.69
N SER A 85 4.49 -5.26 17.76
CA SER A 85 3.98 -5.51 19.11
C SER A 85 2.47 -5.26 19.25
N HIS A 86 1.88 -4.46 18.37
CA HIS A 86 0.47 -4.08 18.39
C HIS A 86 -0.29 -4.53 17.14
N GLY A 87 0.38 -5.12 16.16
CA GLY A 87 -0.23 -5.47 14.88
C GLY A 87 -0.72 -4.26 14.07
N LEU A 88 -0.14 -3.07 14.33
CA LEU A 88 -0.52 -1.84 13.65
C LEU A 88 0.39 -1.59 12.46
N ARG A 89 -0.18 -1.14 11.34
CA ARG A 89 0.55 -0.77 10.15
C ARG A 89 0.17 0.65 9.73
N PHE A 90 1.16 1.41 9.29
CA PHE A 90 1.01 2.80 8.88
C PHE A 90 1.62 3.02 7.50
N ARG A 91 0.97 3.84 6.69
CA ARG A 91 1.59 4.54 5.58
C ARG A 91 2.21 5.82 6.13
N VAL A 92 3.49 6.02 5.89
CA VAL A 92 4.24 7.17 6.40
C VAL A 92 4.74 7.97 5.21
N ASN A 93 4.46 9.27 5.21
CA ASN A 93 5.08 10.22 4.31
C ASN A 93 6.00 11.14 5.11
N LEU A 94 7.29 11.14 4.80
CA LEU A 94 8.32 11.97 5.40
C LEU A 94 8.77 13.01 4.38
N PHE A 95 8.69 14.28 4.72
CA PHE A 95 8.99 15.37 3.79
C PHE A 95 9.63 16.57 4.48
N ARG A 96 10.19 17.48 3.66
CA ARG A 96 10.74 18.75 4.12
C ARG A 96 9.79 19.89 3.84
N GLN A 97 9.69 20.81 4.79
CA GLN A 97 8.90 22.04 4.69
C GLN A 97 9.70 23.24 5.20
N MET A 98 9.12 24.45 5.13
CA MET A 98 9.79 25.69 5.51
C MET A 98 10.28 25.69 6.97
N THR A 99 9.59 25.03 7.87
CA THR A 99 9.92 24.99 9.30
C THR A 99 10.74 23.77 9.72
N GLY A 100 11.22 22.95 8.76
CA GLY A 100 12.02 21.75 9.01
C GLY A 100 11.39 20.49 8.40
N VAL A 101 11.64 19.35 9.03
CA VAL A 101 11.10 18.04 8.61
C VAL A 101 9.73 17.82 9.20
N ALA A 102 8.86 17.15 8.45
CA ALA A 102 7.55 16.71 8.91
C ALA A 102 7.30 15.25 8.49
N ALA A 103 6.48 14.55 9.28
CA ALA A 103 6.04 13.20 8.98
C ALA A 103 4.53 13.09 9.19
N VAL A 104 3.86 12.43 8.24
CA VAL A 104 2.43 12.11 8.31
C VAL A 104 2.26 10.61 8.39
N PHE A 105 1.53 10.16 9.39
CA PHE A 105 1.21 8.75 9.61
C PHE A 105 -0.28 8.54 9.34
N ARG A 106 -0.59 7.60 8.44
CA ARG A 106 -1.96 7.15 8.20
C ARG A 106 -2.06 5.69 8.60
N SER A 107 -2.96 5.36 9.49
CA SER A 107 -3.23 3.96 9.84
C SER A 107 -3.76 3.20 8.63
N ILE A 108 -3.27 1.98 8.45
CA ILE A 108 -3.74 1.07 7.41
C ILE A 108 -4.59 0.01 8.11
N ASN A 109 -5.87 -0.06 7.75
CA ASN A 109 -6.73 -1.14 8.23
C ASN A 109 -6.30 -2.45 7.55
N GLN A 110 -5.94 -3.46 8.35
CA GLN A 110 -5.50 -4.76 7.86
C GLN A 110 -6.63 -5.81 7.86
N GLU A 111 -7.85 -5.40 8.16
CA GLU A 111 -8.99 -6.29 8.12
C GLU A 111 -9.34 -6.68 6.68
N ILE A 112 -9.38 -7.98 6.43
CA ILE A 112 -9.77 -8.52 5.14
C ILE A 112 -11.24 -8.95 5.25
N HIS A 113 -12.11 -8.23 4.56
CA HIS A 113 -13.53 -8.57 4.49
C HIS A 113 -13.76 -9.72 3.50
N ASP A 114 -14.79 -10.53 3.75
CA ASP A 114 -15.24 -11.50 2.76
C ASP A 114 -15.95 -10.77 1.59
N LEU A 115 -15.81 -11.30 0.38
CA LEU A 115 -16.48 -10.73 -0.80
C LEU A 115 -18.01 -10.62 -0.62
N ALA A 116 -18.60 -11.54 0.14
CA ALA A 116 -20.04 -11.52 0.45
C ALA A 116 -20.42 -10.32 1.32
N ASP A 117 -19.54 -9.92 2.26
CA ASP A 117 -19.80 -8.83 3.20
C ASP A 117 -19.68 -7.44 2.53
N LEU A 118 -18.97 -7.38 1.41
CA LEU A 118 -18.80 -6.13 0.64
C LEU A 118 -20.02 -5.75 -0.20
N GLY A 119 -21.06 -6.57 -0.24
CA GLY A 119 -22.25 -6.31 -1.04
C GLY A 119 -22.00 -6.31 -2.56
N LEU A 120 -20.91 -6.91 -3.00
CA LEU A 120 -20.55 -7.01 -4.41
C LEU A 120 -21.39 -8.08 -5.10
N PRO A 121 -21.69 -7.93 -6.42
CA PRO A 121 -22.35 -8.95 -7.21
C PRO A 121 -21.57 -10.29 -7.15
N GLU A 122 -22.28 -11.43 -7.09
CA GLU A 122 -21.67 -12.76 -7.03
C GLU A 122 -20.68 -13.04 -8.17
N ILE A 123 -20.86 -12.41 -9.31
CA ILE A 123 -19.95 -12.51 -10.47
C ILE A 123 -18.50 -12.12 -10.12
N VAL A 124 -18.28 -11.25 -9.13
CA VAL A 124 -16.92 -10.82 -8.73
C VAL A 124 -16.12 -12.00 -8.20
N ARG A 125 -16.76 -12.94 -7.52
CA ARG A 125 -16.13 -14.17 -7.02
C ARG A 125 -15.55 -15.01 -8.17
N THR A 126 -16.26 -15.09 -9.29
CA THR A 126 -15.81 -15.88 -10.45
C THR A 126 -14.52 -15.38 -11.07
N PHE A 127 -14.16 -14.10 -10.85
CA PHE A 127 -12.88 -13.57 -11.33
C PHE A 127 -11.67 -14.24 -10.64
N GLY A 128 -11.83 -14.67 -9.38
CA GLY A 128 -10.81 -15.43 -8.66
C GLY A 128 -10.61 -16.86 -9.20
N ASP A 129 -11.59 -17.38 -9.93
CA ASP A 129 -11.55 -18.74 -10.49
C ASP A 129 -10.90 -18.77 -11.89
N PHE A 130 -10.64 -17.61 -12.50
CA PHE A 130 -10.04 -17.53 -13.84
C PHE A 130 -8.64 -18.15 -13.84
N ALA A 131 -8.38 -18.93 -14.88
CA ALA A 131 -7.06 -19.52 -15.10
C ALA A 131 -6.08 -18.51 -15.73
N HIS A 132 -6.59 -17.56 -16.50
CA HIS A 132 -5.83 -16.51 -17.20
C HIS A 132 -6.74 -15.33 -17.52
N GLY A 133 -6.17 -14.20 -17.82
CA GLY A 133 -6.86 -12.99 -18.19
C GLY A 133 -6.49 -11.80 -17.31
N LEU A 134 -7.11 -10.66 -17.57
CA LEU A 134 -6.89 -9.39 -16.89
C LEU A 134 -8.18 -8.94 -16.18
N VAL A 135 -8.10 -8.70 -14.89
CA VAL A 135 -9.15 -8.09 -14.10
C VAL A 135 -8.74 -6.69 -13.71
N LEU A 136 -9.53 -5.68 -14.11
CA LEU A 136 -9.29 -4.27 -13.80
C LEU A 136 -10.34 -3.76 -12.82
N VAL A 137 -9.87 -3.16 -11.72
CA VAL A 137 -10.71 -2.49 -10.73
C VAL A 137 -10.44 -0.99 -10.79
N GLY A 138 -11.41 -0.23 -11.29
CA GLY A 138 -11.29 1.20 -11.49
C GLY A 138 -12.25 2.00 -10.60
N GLY A 139 -11.83 3.20 -10.19
CA GLY A 139 -12.65 4.11 -9.41
C GLY A 139 -11.85 5.21 -8.72
N PRO A 140 -12.49 6.23 -8.13
CA PRO A 140 -11.80 7.28 -7.38
C PRO A 140 -11.17 6.72 -6.09
N THR A 141 -10.27 7.51 -5.49
CA THR A 141 -9.72 7.20 -4.17
C THR A 141 -10.84 7.05 -3.14
N GLY A 142 -10.74 6.06 -2.25
CA GLY A 142 -11.77 5.78 -1.24
C GLY A 142 -13.00 5.02 -1.73
N SER A 143 -13.07 4.62 -3.00
CA SER A 143 -14.22 3.85 -3.54
C SER A 143 -14.21 2.35 -3.18
N GLY A 144 -13.24 1.87 -2.43
CA GLY A 144 -13.13 0.47 -2.02
C GLY A 144 -12.34 -0.43 -2.97
N LYS A 145 -11.54 0.12 -3.91
CA LYS A 145 -10.73 -0.67 -4.84
C LYS A 145 -9.80 -1.66 -4.13
N SER A 146 -8.95 -1.15 -3.25
CA SER A 146 -7.99 -1.98 -2.48
C SER A 146 -8.71 -3.00 -1.60
N THR A 147 -9.83 -2.62 -1.00
CA THR A 147 -10.68 -3.53 -0.20
C THR A 147 -11.23 -4.66 -1.06
N THR A 148 -11.75 -4.35 -2.25
CA THR A 148 -12.26 -5.34 -3.21
C THR A 148 -11.15 -6.28 -3.68
N LEU A 149 -9.98 -5.72 -4.03
CA LEU A 149 -8.82 -6.52 -4.45
C LEU A 149 -8.31 -7.42 -3.34
N ALA A 150 -8.21 -6.90 -2.11
CA ALA A 150 -7.80 -7.69 -0.95
C ALA A 150 -8.78 -8.85 -0.68
N ALA A 151 -10.09 -8.60 -0.75
CA ALA A 151 -11.11 -9.64 -0.60
C ALA A 151 -11.04 -10.69 -1.71
N LEU A 152 -10.79 -10.28 -2.96
CA LEU A 152 -10.64 -11.20 -4.10
C LEU A 152 -9.39 -12.08 -3.95
N ILE A 153 -8.26 -11.50 -3.55
CA ILE A 153 -7.01 -12.25 -3.29
C ILE A 153 -7.20 -13.21 -2.11
N ASP A 154 -7.89 -12.80 -1.04
CA ASP A 154 -8.15 -13.70 0.08
C ASP A 154 -9.10 -14.84 -0.31
N TYR A 155 -10.09 -14.57 -1.18
CA TYR A 155 -10.92 -15.64 -1.75
C TYR A 155 -10.06 -16.65 -2.53
N VAL A 156 -9.17 -16.21 -3.41
CA VAL A 156 -8.23 -17.09 -4.12
C VAL A 156 -7.35 -17.86 -3.14
N ASN A 157 -6.81 -17.17 -2.13
CA ASN A 157 -5.94 -17.74 -1.11
C ASN A 157 -6.60 -18.80 -0.22
N ARG A 158 -7.92 -18.73 -0.04
CA ARG A 158 -8.70 -19.74 0.73
C ARG A 158 -9.12 -20.94 -0.12
N ASN A 159 -9.31 -20.77 -1.42
CA ASN A 159 -10.04 -21.74 -2.24
C ASN A 159 -9.19 -22.41 -3.31
N THR A 160 -7.94 -21.96 -3.52
CA THR A 160 -7.06 -22.50 -4.55
C THR A 160 -5.66 -22.72 -4.01
N SER A 161 -4.88 -23.59 -4.68
CA SER A 161 -3.47 -23.82 -4.37
C SER A 161 -2.62 -23.19 -5.46
N ARG A 162 -2.45 -21.86 -5.43
CA ARG A 162 -1.78 -21.04 -6.44
C ARG A 162 -0.61 -20.26 -5.84
N HIS A 163 0.31 -19.83 -6.71
CA HIS A 163 1.33 -18.86 -6.36
C HIS A 163 0.83 -17.44 -6.67
N VAL A 164 0.57 -16.66 -5.64
CA VAL A 164 0.11 -15.27 -5.74
C VAL A 164 1.28 -14.34 -5.48
N ILE A 165 1.56 -13.42 -6.39
CA ILE A 165 2.56 -12.38 -6.18
C ILE A 165 1.89 -11.01 -6.24
N THR A 166 2.10 -10.18 -5.23
CA THR A 166 1.62 -8.79 -5.25
C THR A 166 2.78 -7.81 -5.40
N ILE A 167 2.54 -6.71 -6.10
CA ILE A 167 3.47 -5.58 -6.23
C ILE A 167 2.69 -4.31 -5.93
N GLU A 168 3.02 -3.66 -4.82
CA GLU A 168 2.22 -2.59 -4.23
C GLU A 168 3.08 -1.40 -3.80
N ASP A 169 2.47 -0.22 -3.64
CA ASP A 169 3.14 1.02 -3.24
C ASP A 169 2.25 1.91 -2.34
N PRO A 170 2.28 1.70 -1.01
CA PRO A 170 2.83 0.55 -0.29
C PRO A 170 1.85 -0.64 -0.19
N ILE A 171 2.26 -1.74 0.49
CA ILE A 171 1.34 -2.84 0.84
C ILE A 171 0.31 -2.32 1.84
N GLU A 172 -0.97 -2.34 1.45
CA GLU A 172 -2.08 -1.91 2.32
C GLU A 172 -2.60 -3.06 3.20
N VAL A 173 -2.70 -4.27 2.67
CA VAL A 173 -3.22 -5.43 3.40
C VAL A 173 -2.21 -6.56 3.37
N VAL A 174 -1.90 -7.12 4.54
CA VAL A 174 -1.01 -8.29 4.64
C VAL A 174 -1.84 -9.57 4.58
N HIS A 175 -1.66 -10.33 3.52
CA HIS A 175 -2.34 -11.60 3.34
C HIS A 175 -1.67 -12.72 4.15
N PRO A 176 -2.40 -13.46 4.99
CA PRO A 176 -1.85 -14.62 5.68
C PRO A 176 -1.56 -15.73 4.66
N GLN A 177 -0.56 -16.58 4.95
CA GLN A 177 -0.35 -17.81 4.19
C GLN A 177 -1.48 -18.80 4.51
N ARG A 178 -2.22 -19.24 3.48
CA ARG A 178 -3.31 -20.23 3.58
C ARG A 178 -3.06 -21.38 2.61
N GLU A 179 -3.97 -21.60 1.65
CA GLU A 179 -3.83 -22.62 0.61
C GLU A 179 -2.87 -22.18 -0.51
N CYS A 180 -2.74 -20.86 -0.74
CA CYS A 180 -1.81 -20.28 -1.70
C CYS A 180 -0.45 -19.94 -1.07
N LEU A 181 0.60 -19.96 -1.90
CA LEU A 181 1.84 -19.26 -1.58
C LEU A 181 1.66 -17.79 -1.94
N VAL A 182 1.63 -16.89 -0.95
CA VAL A 182 1.46 -15.44 -1.19
C VAL A 182 2.77 -14.71 -0.92
N ASN A 183 3.31 -14.06 -1.95
CA ASN A 183 4.51 -13.23 -1.88
C ASN A 183 4.16 -11.78 -2.19
N GLN A 184 4.21 -10.91 -1.17
CA GLN A 184 3.92 -9.49 -1.30
C GLN A 184 5.20 -8.68 -1.40
N ARG A 185 5.27 -7.79 -2.39
CA ARG A 185 6.44 -6.95 -2.67
C ARG A 185 6.05 -5.48 -2.67
N GLU A 186 6.69 -4.71 -1.81
CA GLU A 186 6.51 -3.26 -1.69
C GLU A 186 7.60 -2.53 -2.45
N LEU A 187 7.23 -1.48 -3.17
CA LEU A 187 8.19 -0.57 -3.80
C LEU A 187 9.01 0.18 -2.73
N GLY A 188 10.22 0.54 -3.10
CA GLY A 188 11.14 1.19 -2.17
C GLY A 188 11.76 0.25 -1.12
N THR A 189 11.04 -0.79 -0.70
CA THR A 189 11.51 -1.76 0.29
C THR A 189 12.00 -3.05 -0.36
N HIS A 190 11.18 -3.69 -1.19
CA HIS A 190 11.47 -4.99 -1.79
C HIS A 190 11.76 -4.90 -3.30
N ALA A 191 11.41 -3.80 -3.93
CA ALA A 191 11.62 -3.55 -5.34
C ALA A 191 11.89 -2.06 -5.61
N ARG A 192 12.77 -1.76 -6.58
CA ARG A 192 13.16 -0.38 -6.91
C ARG A 192 12.19 0.34 -7.86
N SER A 193 11.40 -0.40 -8.62
CA SER A 193 10.38 0.14 -9.53
C SER A 193 9.41 -0.97 -9.93
N PHE A 194 8.17 -0.58 -10.29
CA PHE A 194 7.13 -1.49 -10.80
C PHE A 194 7.64 -2.32 -11.97
N ASN A 195 8.17 -1.68 -13.01
CA ASN A 195 8.67 -2.37 -14.20
C ASN A 195 9.71 -3.44 -13.92
N LYS A 196 10.69 -3.17 -13.01
CA LYS A 196 11.69 -4.17 -12.63
C LYS A 196 11.08 -5.29 -11.82
N ALA A 197 10.17 -4.96 -10.91
CA ALA A 197 9.45 -5.94 -10.11
C ALA A 197 8.63 -6.89 -11.01
N LEU A 198 7.80 -6.33 -11.89
CA LEU A 198 6.95 -7.07 -12.82
C LEU A 198 7.75 -8.00 -13.73
N ARG A 199 8.82 -7.49 -14.37
CA ARG A 199 9.71 -8.33 -15.22
C ARG A 199 10.38 -9.48 -14.44
N SER A 200 10.67 -9.28 -13.16
CA SER A 200 11.21 -10.35 -12.32
C SER A 200 10.15 -11.35 -11.89
N THR A 201 8.92 -10.91 -11.70
CA THR A 201 7.79 -11.74 -11.29
C THR A 201 7.49 -12.85 -12.27
N LEU A 202 7.55 -12.60 -13.59
CA LEU A 202 7.36 -13.65 -14.61
C LEU A 202 8.38 -14.81 -14.54
N ARG A 203 9.52 -14.61 -13.87
CA ARG A 203 10.52 -15.66 -13.63
C ARG A 203 10.33 -16.40 -12.31
N GLN A 204 9.29 -16.07 -11.57
CA GLN A 204 8.97 -16.62 -10.26
C GLN A 204 7.79 -17.61 -10.32
N ASP A 205 7.34 -17.93 -11.52
CA ASP A 205 6.25 -18.88 -11.80
C ASP A 205 4.95 -18.52 -11.04
N PRO A 206 4.42 -17.30 -11.19
CA PRO A 206 3.17 -16.91 -10.55
C PRO A 206 1.97 -17.47 -11.31
N ASP A 207 0.92 -17.85 -10.59
CA ASP A 207 -0.41 -18.12 -11.16
C ASP A 207 -1.28 -16.85 -11.14
N VAL A 208 -1.08 -15.99 -10.15
CA VAL A 208 -1.81 -14.73 -9.98
C VAL A 208 -0.84 -13.60 -9.67
N ILE A 209 -0.97 -12.50 -10.39
CA ILE A 209 -0.20 -11.29 -10.15
C ILE A 209 -1.18 -10.16 -9.79
N LEU A 210 -1.05 -9.60 -8.59
CA LEU A 210 -1.70 -8.35 -8.21
C LEU A 210 -0.74 -7.18 -8.50
N VAL A 211 -1.19 -6.22 -9.29
CA VAL A 211 -0.50 -4.95 -9.52
C VAL A 211 -1.28 -3.87 -8.78
N GLY A 212 -0.72 -3.31 -7.72
CA GLY A 212 -1.42 -2.37 -6.84
C GLY A 212 -1.92 -1.12 -7.56
N GLU A 213 -1.21 -0.70 -8.62
CA GLU A 213 -1.65 0.40 -9.48
C GLU A 213 -1.04 0.33 -10.88
N LEU A 214 -1.82 0.77 -11.86
CA LEU A 214 -1.42 0.87 -13.27
C LEU A 214 -1.38 2.36 -13.67
N ARG A 215 -0.23 3.03 -13.44
CA ARG A 215 -0.08 4.48 -13.66
C ARG A 215 0.56 4.86 -14.98
N ASP A 216 1.41 4.00 -15.51
CA ASP A 216 2.18 4.27 -16.72
C ASP A 216 1.93 3.23 -17.80
N LEU A 217 2.24 3.61 -19.05
CA LEU A 217 1.99 2.78 -20.21
C LEU A 217 2.78 1.47 -20.17
N ASP A 218 4.02 1.51 -19.67
CA ASP A 218 4.88 0.33 -19.58
C ASP A 218 4.30 -0.72 -18.63
N THR A 219 3.73 -0.27 -17.48
CA THR A 219 3.08 -1.14 -16.51
C THR A 219 1.81 -1.75 -17.08
N ILE A 220 1.01 -0.95 -17.82
CA ILE A 220 -0.21 -1.41 -18.49
C ILE A 220 0.12 -2.44 -19.56
N GLU A 221 1.08 -2.15 -20.43
CA GLU A 221 1.53 -3.07 -21.49
C GLU A 221 2.02 -4.39 -20.90
N PHE A 222 2.79 -4.31 -19.81
CA PHE A 222 3.23 -5.50 -19.10
C PHE A 222 2.05 -6.32 -18.55
N ALA A 223 1.08 -5.67 -17.91
CA ALA A 223 -0.09 -6.36 -17.33
C ALA A 223 -0.90 -7.09 -18.42
N VAL A 224 -1.10 -6.46 -19.58
CA VAL A 224 -1.78 -7.07 -20.72
C VAL A 224 -0.98 -8.30 -21.23
N ASN A 225 0.32 -8.14 -21.48
CA ASN A 225 1.17 -9.24 -21.98
C ASN A 225 1.30 -10.40 -20.98
N ALA A 226 1.22 -10.12 -19.67
CA ALA A 226 1.27 -11.18 -18.66
C ALA A 226 -0.06 -11.93 -18.52
N ALA A 227 -1.17 -11.32 -18.95
CA ALA A 227 -2.51 -11.90 -18.89
C ALA A 227 -2.87 -12.77 -20.11
N GLU A 228 -2.07 -12.72 -21.19
CA GLU A 228 -2.19 -13.56 -22.40
C GLU A 228 -1.58 -14.95 -22.18
#